data_a5d68530e74da70a55c29634ac97ca3e
#
_entry.id   a5d68530e74da70a55c29634ac97ca3e
#
_cell.length_a   1.000
_cell.length_b   1.000
_cell.length_c   1.000
_cell.angle_alpha   90.00
_cell.angle_beta   90.00
_cell.angle_gamma   90.00
#
_symmetry.space_group_name_H-M   'P 1'
#
loop_
_entity.id
_entity.type
_entity.pdbx_description
1 polymer ?
#
loop_
_entity_poly.entity_id
_entity_poly.type
_entity_poly.pdbx_seq_one_letter_code
_entity_poly.pdbx_strand_id
1 'polypeptide(L)'
;PWNKDQTLKSAFQFSCVWCYQRYAKQIGDEKYIRYLNAFDYGNGLTGPNISSFWLDGELKTSNKDQIDFLRKVILEDLPIKKSHYKTLKSIMLTNVESSYKIWSKTGWTGKDGWFVGYLESEGKIWLFSNHIEINDKSDLKLRKQIVMKAFNSLGLIK
;
A
#
# COMPACT_ATOMS: atom_id res chain seq x y z
N PRO A 1 5.43 -11.09 -15.27
CA PRO A 1 6.21 -11.15 -14.02
C PRO A 1 5.61 -12.10 -12.99
N TRP A 2 4.32 -12.50 -13.11
CA TRP A 2 3.60 -13.30 -12.11
C TRP A 2 3.75 -14.82 -12.29
N ASN A 3 4.05 -15.31 -13.51
CA ASN A 3 4.12 -16.74 -13.83
C ASN A 3 5.47 -17.36 -13.46
N LYS A 4 5.89 -17.17 -12.23
CA LYS A 4 7.09 -17.76 -11.65
C LYS A 4 7.02 -17.72 -10.13
N ASP A 5 7.90 -18.44 -9.46
CA ASP A 5 8.02 -18.40 -8.01
C ASP A 5 8.25 -16.97 -7.50
N GLN A 6 7.55 -16.63 -6.44
CA GLN A 6 7.58 -15.30 -5.83
C GLN A 6 8.10 -15.38 -4.39
N THR A 7 8.99 -14.47 -4.06
CA THR A 7 9.27 -14.13 -2.65
C THR A 7 8.22 -13.13 -2.14
N LEU A 8 8.12 -12.94 -0.84
CA LEU A 8 7.24 -11.89 -0.27
C LEU A 8 7.55 -10.51 -0.87
N LYS A 9 8.86 -10.19 -1.04
CA LYS A 9 9.31 -8.92 -1.63
C LYS A 9 8.83 -8.78 -3.08
N SER A 10 9.06 -9.77 -3.92
CA SER A 10 8.66 -9.70 -5.33
C SER A 10 7.13 -9.71 -5.48
N ALA A 11 6.42 -10.51 -4.68
CA ALA A 11 4.96 -10.52 -4.66
C ALA A 11 4.38 -9.13 -4.32
N PHE A 12 4.98 -8.45 -3.33
CA PHE A 12 4.59 -7.09 -2.95
C PHE A 12 4.88 -6.09 -4.07
N GLN A 13 6.11 -6.08 -4.58
CA GLN A 13 6.56 -5.12 -5.60
C GLN A 13 5.79 -5.25 -6.92
N PHE A 14 5.51 -6.47 -7.35
CA PHE A 14 4.76 -6.73 -8.59
C PHE A 14 3.24 -6.81 -8.39
N SER A 15 2.74 -6.61 -7.16
CA SER A 15 1.31 -6.74 -6.85
C SER A 15 0.74 -8.09 -7.30
N CYS A 16 1.41 -9.18 -6.95
CA CYS A 16 1.07 -10.54 -7.37
C CYS A 16 -0.28 -10.97 -6.78
N VAL A 17 -1.38 -10.74 -7.49
CA VAL A 17 -2.74 -10.97 -6.99
C VAL A 17 -2.94 -12.41 -6.53
N TRP A 18 -2.56 -13.41 -7.34
CA TRP A 18 -2.72 -14.82 -6.97
C TRP A 18 -1.93 -15.20 -5.71
N CYS A 19 -0.77 -14.56 -5.46
CA CYS A 19 0.00 -14.75 -4.24
C CYS A 19 -0.81 -14.33 -3.02
N TYR A 20 -1.41 -13.13 -3.07
CA TYR A 20 -2.22 -12.60 -1.97
C TYR A 20 -3.54 -13.36 -1.81
N GLN A 21 -4.15 -13.81 -2.90
CA GLN A 21 -5.32 -14.70 -2.85
C GLN A 21 -5.01 -16.01 -2.11
N ARG A 22 -3.84 -16.61 -2.37
CA ARG A 22 -3.38 -17.81 -1.68
C ARG A 22 -3.16 -17.53 -0.18
N TYR A 23 -2.48 -16.42 0.14
CA TYR A 23 -2.27 -16.02 1.54
C TYR A 23 -3.60 -15.74 2.24
N ALA A 24 -4.53 -15.07 1.60
CA ALA A 24 -5.84 -14.80 2.16
C ALA A 24 -6.59 -16.07 2.54
N LYS A 25 -6.59 -17.07 1.66
CA LYS A 25 -7.19 -18.39 1.95
C LYS A 25 -6.51 -19.11 3.11
N GLN A 26 -5.17 -19.01 3.23
CA GLN A 26 -4.41 -19.62 4.33
C GLN A 26 -4.62 -18.91 5.68
N ILE A 27 -4.76 -17.59 5.66
CA ILE A 27 -4.96 -16.76 6.86
C ILE A 27 -6.38 -16.96 7.39
N GLY A 28 -7.36 -16.97 6.50
CA GLY A 28 -8.78 -17.11 6.81
C GLY A 28 -9.45 -15.83 7.24
N ASP A 29 -10.77 -15.81 7.14
CA ASP A 29 -11.60 -14.62 7.30
C ASP A 29 -11.54 -14.04 8.71
N GLU A 30 -11.70 -14.88 9.74
CA GLU A 30 -11.69 -14.45 11.15
C GLU A 30 -10.41 -13.69 11.52
N LYS A 31 -9.24 -14.17 11.03
CA LYS A 31 -7.97 -13.50 11.29
C LYS A 31 -7.87 -12.18 10.55
N TYR A 32 -8.35 -12.10 9.29
CA TYR A 32 -8.38 -10.84 8.57
C TYR A 32 -9.23 -9.81 9.26
N ILE A 33 -10.49 -10.14 9.61
CA ILE A 33 -11.40 -9.24 10.34
C ILE A 33 -10.75 -8.77 11.65
N ARG A 34 -10.15 -9.69 12.41
CA ARG A 34 -9.46 -9.34 13.65
C ARG A 34 -8.35 -8.32 13.44
N TYR A 35 -7.51 -8.51 12.40
CA TYR A 35 -6.40 -7.60 12.12
C TYR A 35 -6.87 -6.29 11.48
N LEU A 36 -7.84 -6.30 10.59
CA LEU A 36 -8.42 -5.07 10.03
C LEU A 36 -8.98 -4.18 11.14
N ASN A 37 -9.72 -4.75 12.09
CA ASN A 37 -10.24 -4.04 13.25
C ASN A 37 -9.12 -3.58 14.20
N ALA A 38 -8.14 -4.45 14.50
CA ALA A 38 -7.02 -4.10 15.38
C ALA A 38 -6.14 -2.98 14.79
N PHE A 39 -6.08 -2.87 13.45
CA PHE A 39 -5.36 -1.81 12.74
C PHE A 39 -6.22 -0.57 12.52
N ASP A 40 -7.54 -0.66 12.75
CA ASP A 40 -8.51 0.37 12.40
C ASP A 40 -8.37 0.74 10.90
N TYR A 41 -8.42 -0.30 10.05
CA TYR A 41 -8.14 -0.17 8.62
C TYR A 41 -9.41 -0.19 7.80
N GLY A 42 -9.73 0.95 7.18
CA GLY A 42 -10.93 1.14 6.38
C GLY A 42 -12.21 0.81 7.15
N ASN A 43 -13.15 0.16 6.50
CA ASN A 43 -14.39 -0.29 7.14
C ASN A 43 -14.29 -1.65 7.86
N GLY A 44 -13.12 -2.32 7.83
CA GLY A 44 -12.87 -3.59 8.51
C GLY A 44 -13.58 -4.82 7.92
N LEU A 45 -14.24 -4.71 6.76
CA LEU A 45 -15.04 -5.77 6.17
C LEU A 45 -14.25 -6.60 5.16
N THR A 46 -14.48 -7.92 5.15
CA THR A 46 -13.92 -8.84 4.15
C THR A 46 -14.98 -9.32 3.14
N GLY A 47 -16.27 -9.24 3.49
CA GLY A 47 -17.35 -9.76 2.67
C GLY A 47 -17.28 -11.28 2.46
N PRO A 48 -18.07 -11.84 1.55
CA PRO A 48 -18.17 -13.29 1.37
C PRO A 48 -16.99 -13.91 0.62
N ASN A 49 -16.17 -13.11 -0.08
CA ASN A 49 -15.06 -13.61 -0.88
C ASN A 49 -13.70 -13.16 -0.32
N ILE A 50 -13.13 -13.96 0.54
CA ILE A 50 -11.82 -13.71 1.16
C ILE A 50 -10.68 -13.55 0.14
N SER A 51 -10.85 -14.03 -1.08
CA SER A 51 -9.81 -13.98 -2.11
C SER A 51 -9.77 -12.68 -2.90
N SER A 52 -10.77 -11.79 -2.76
CA SER A 52 -10.85 -10.55 -3.55
C SER A 52 -11.37 -9.35 -2.76
N PHE A 53 -11.59 -9.49 -1.46
CA PHE A 53 -12.21 -8.44 -0.65
C PHE A 53 -11.53 -7.07 -0.73
N TRP A 54 -10.23 -7.03 -1.03
CA TRP A 54 -9.45 -5.80 -1.21
C TRP A 54 -9.41 -5.28 -2.65
N LEU A 55 -9.97 -6.01 -3.64
CA LEU A 55 -10.01 -5.61 -5.05
C LEU A 55 -11.39 -5.07 -5.43
N ASP A 56 -12.36 -5.97 -5.45
CA ASP A 56 -13.74 -5.74 -5.88
C ASP A 56 -14.76 -6.05 -4.79
N GLY A 57 -14.28 -6.42 -3.59
CA GLY A 57 -15.09 -6.80 -2.45
C GLY A 57 -15.53 -5.63 -1.57
N GLU A 58 -15.82 -5.96 -0.31
CA GLU A 58 -16.45 -5.03 0.62
C GLU A 58 -15.49 -4.15 1.42
N LEU A 59 -14.19 -4.43 1.40
CA LEU A 59 -13.22 -3.56 2.06
C LEU A 59 -13.17 -2.21 1.36
N LYS A 60 -13.54 -1.16 2.08
CA LYS A 60 -13.47 0.22 1.62
C LYS A 60 -12.50 1.03 2.48
N THR A 61 -11.78 1.93 1.85
CA THR A 61 -10.81 2.80 2.51
C THR A 61 -10.80 4.17 1.82
N SER A 62 -10.40 5.19 2.56
CA SER A 62 -10.22 6.55 2.05
C SER A 62 -8.75 6.96 2.04
N ASN A 63 -8.42 8.09 1.40
CA ASN A 63 -7.09 8.69 1.48
C ASN A 63 -6.71 8.99 2.94
N LYS A 64 -7.67 9.43 3.76
CA LYS A 64 -7.44 9.69 5.18
C LYS A 64 -7.09 8.41 5.93
N ASP A 65 -7.84 7.32 5.74
CA ASP A 65 -7.57 6.04 6.39
C ASP A 65 -6.18 5.51 6.03
N GLN A 66 -5.75 5.68 4.76
CA GLN A 66 -4.40 5.31 4.32
C GLN A 66 -3.33 6.12 5.04
N ILE A 67 -3.52 7.42 5.24
CA ILE A 67 -2.58 8.26 5.99
C ILE A 67 -2.53 7.84 7.47
N ASP A 68 -3.69 7.61 8.09
CA ASP A 68 -3.77 7.21 9.49
C ASP A 68 -3.11 5.83 9.72
N PHE A 69 -3.33 4.89 8.80
CA PHE A 69 -2.66 3.59 8.83
C PHE A 69 -1.14 3.70 8.64
N LEU A 70 -0.67 4.47 7.65
CA LEU A 70 0.76 4.67 7.41
C LEU A 70 1.44 5.33 8.60
N ARG A 71 0.77 6.26 9.28
CA ARG A 71 1.28 6.86 10.52
C ARG A 71 1.51 5.80 11.61
N LYS A 72 0.53 4.91 11.83
CA LYS A 72 0.69 3.78 12.77
C LYS A 72 1.85 2.87 12.37
N VAL A 73 2.04 2.62 11.07
CA VAL A 73 3.18 1.84 10.57
C VAL A 73 4.52 2.49 10.90
N ILE A 74 4.65 3.81 10.67
CA ILE A 74 5.90 4.55 10.89
C ILE A 74 6.22 4.67 12.37
N LEU A 75 5.21 4.88 13.21
CA LEU A 75 5.35 4.96 14.67
C LEU A 75 5.49 3.58 15.34
N GLU A 76 5.43 2.49 14.56
CA GLU A 76 5.41 1.11 15.06
C GLU A 76 4.28 0.86 16.08
N ASP A 77 3.11 1.49 15.86
CA ASP A 77 1.95 1.50 16.76
C ASP A 77 0.84 0.55 16.27
N LEU A 78 1.20 -0.58 15.70
CA LEU A 78 0.29 -1.67 15.36
C LEU A 78 0.59 -2.89 16.23
N PRO A 79 -0.40 -3.74 16.55
CA PRO A 79 -0.19 -4.92 17.37
C PRO A 79 0.50 -6.06 16.60
N ILE A 80 1.70 -5.79 16.08
CA ILE A 80 2.53 -6.74 15.33
C ILE A 80 3.97 -6.75 15.87
N LYS A 81 4.72 -7.80 15.54
CA LYS A 81 6.12 -7.94 15.98
C LYS A 81 7.01 -6.90 15.27
N LYS A 82 8.03 -6.40 15.97
CA LYS A 82 9.03 -5.47 15.40
C LYS A 82 9.69 -5.99 14.13
N SER A 83 9.89 -7.29 14.00
CA SER A 83 10.41 -7.92 12.78
C SER A 83 9.51 -7.68 11.56
N HIS A 84 8.19 -7.61 11.75
CA HIS A 84 7.24 -7.35 10.64
C HIS A 84 7.37 -5.90 10.12
N TYR A 85 7.61 -4.91 10.98
CA TYR A 85 7.89 -3.53 10.55
C TYR A 85 9.16 -3.45 9.71
N LYS A 86 10.23 -4.13 10.14
CA LYS A 86 11.48 -4.20 9.37
C LYS A 86 11.26 -4.83 8.00
N THR A 87 10.50 -5.92 7.94
CA THR A 87 10.15 -6.58 6.68
C THR A 87 9.33 -5.65 5.80
N LEU A 88 8.27 -5.03 6.35
CA LEU A 88 7.41 -4.10 5.62
C LEU A 88 8.22 -2.93 5.05
N LYS A 89 9.04 -2.29 5.86
CA LYS A 89 9.95 -1.20 5.42
C LYS A 89 10.86 -1.67 4.28
N SER A 90 11.43 -2.86 4.37
CA SER A 90 12.29 -3.41 3.32
C SER A 90 11.57 -3.66 1.99
N ILE A 91 10.33 -4.18 2.02
CA ILE A 91 9.59 -4.50 0.79
C ILE A 91 8.90 -3.29 0.17
N MET A 92 8.58 -2.26 0.97
CA MET A 92 7.96 -1.01 0.51
C MET A 92 8.94 -0.05 -0.17
N LEU A 93 10.24 -0.19 0.04
CA LEU A 93 11.25 0.71 -0.54
C LEU A 93 11.23 0.61 -2.06
N THR A 94 10.85 1.71 -2.73
CA THR A 94 10.65 1.75 -4.19
C THR A 94 11.58 2.73 -4.89
N ASN A 95 12.10 3.74 -4.19
CA ASN A 95 13.06 4.67 -4.77
C ASN A 95 14.10 5.10 -3.72
N VAL A 96 15.35 5.20 -4.14
CA VAL A 96 16.49 5.67 -3.36
C VAL A 96 17.30 6.61 -4.21
N GLU A 97 17.30 7.88 -3.84
CA GLU A 97 18.12 8.94 -4.43
C GLU A 97 19.06 9.52 -3.36
N SER A 98 19.98 10.34 -3.78
CA SER A 98 20.95 10.96 -2.85
C SER A 98 20.29 11.87 -1.81
N SER A 99 19.20 12.54 -2.17
CA SER A 99 18.50 13.52 -1.32
C SER A 99 17.21 13.00 -0.70
N TYR A 100 16.65 11.86 -1.18
CA TYR A 100 15.39 11.33 -0.64
C TYR A 100 15.23 9.83 -0.86
N LYS A 101 14.30 9.24 -0.11
CA LYS A 101 13.85 7.85 -0.27
C LYS A 101 12.33 7.78 -0.25
N ILE A 102 11.76 6.88 -1.03
CA ILE A 102 10.31 6.66 -1.09
C ILE A 102 9.99 5.20 -0.77
N TRP A 103 9.08 5.00 0.16
CA TRP A 103 8.43 3.74 0.48
C TRP A 103 6.99 3.81 0.03
N SER A 104 6.58 2.91 -0.85
CA SER A 104 5.27 3.06 -1.45
C SER A 104 4.66 1.76 -1.95
N LYS A 105 3.35 1.83 -2.23
CA LYS A 105 2.59 0.79 -2.91
C LYS A 105 1.60 1.40 -3.89
N THR A 106 1.49 0.81 -5.06
CA THR A 106 0.45 1.10 -6.03
C THR A 106 -0.70 0.11 -5.89
N GLY A 107 -1.93 0.58 -6.10
CA GLY A 107 -3.12 -0.25 -6.24
C GLY A 107 -3.85 0.02 -7.56
N TRP A 108 -4.61 -0.97 -8.03
CA TRP A 108 -5.52 -0.84 -9.16
C TRP A 108 -6.60 -1.91 -9.10
N THR A 109 -7.86 -1.49 -9.12
CA THR A 109 -9.03 -2.37 -9.07
C THR A 109 -9.71 -2.56 -10.44
N GLY A 110 -9.17 -1.94 -11.49
CA GLY A 110 -9.80 -1.81 -12.79
C GLY A 110 -10.37 -0.40 -13.01
N LYS A 111 -10.89 0.22 -11.95
CA LYS A 111 -11.45 1.57 -11.95
C LYS A 111 -10.65 2.52 -11.05
N ASP A 112 -10.28 2.08 -9.85
CA ASP A 112 -9.61 2.90 -8.85
C ASP A 112 -8.10 2.71 -8.92
N GLY A 113 -7.37 3.79 -9.03
CA GLY A 113 -5.92 3.82 -9.05
C GLY A 113 -5.35 4.46 -7.79
N TRP A 114 -4.51 3.74 -7.05
CA TRP A 114 -3.90 4.18 -5.80
C TRP A 114 -2.38 4.30 -5.89
N PHE A 115 -1.84 5.29 -5.19
CA PHE A 115 -0.42 5.37 -4.88
C PHE A 115 -0.26 5.94 -3.48
N VAL A 116 0.18 5.11 -2.54
CA VAL A 116 0.24 5.44 -1.12
C VAL A 116 1.62 5.13 -0.56
N GLY A 117 2.06 5.88 0.45
CA GLY A 117 3.36 5.66 1.05
C GLY A 117 3.88 6.84 1.84
N TYR A 118 5.20 6.89 1.98
CA TYR A 118 5.89 8.00 2.61
C TYR A 118 7.21 8.30 1.92
N LEU A 119 7.59 9.57 1.98
CA LEU A 119 8.84 10.14 1.55
C LEU A 119 9.69 10.49 2.78
N GLU A 120 10.96 10.12 2.79
CA GLU A 120 11.97 10.63 3.71
C GLU A 120 12.88 11.59 2.93
N SER A 121 12.93 12.84 3.34
CA SER A 121 13.73 13.90 2.75
C SER A 121 14.16 14.88 3.84
N GLU A 122 15.44 15.26 3.86
CA GLU A 122 16.03 16.20 4.82
C GLU A 122 15.73 15.84 6.30
N GLY A 123 15.74 14.53 6.61
CA GLY A 123 15.46 14.02 7.96
C GLY A 123 14.01 14.09 8.40
N LYS A 124 13.09 14.47 7.50
CA LYS A 124 11.66 14.54 7.75
C LYS A 124 10.94 13.44 6.99
N ILE A 125 9.79 13.01 7.53
CA ILE A 125 8.91 12.01 6.89
C ILE A 125 7.60 12.70 6.48
N TRP A 126 7.24 12.49 5.20
CA TRP A 126 6.04 13.01 4.59
C TRP A 126 5.16 11.86 4.13
N LEU A 127 3.98 11.73 4.71
CA LEU A 127 2.98 10.74 4.31
C LEU A 127 2.23 11.22 3.08
N PHE A 128 1.90 10.30 2.17
CA PHE A 128 1.07 10.62 1.02
C PHE A 128 0.08 9.50 0.70
N SER A 129 -1.08 9.90 0.21
CA SER A 129 -2.09 9.02 -0.35
C SER A 129 -2.73 9.72 -1.53
N ASN A 130 -2.63 9.10 -2.70
CA ASN A 130 -3.23 9.57 -3.95
C ASN A 130 -4.19 8.51 -4.47
N HIS A 131 -5.43 8.90 -4.70
CA HIS A 131 -6.47 8.09 -5.32
C HIS A 131 -7.01 8.82 -6.55
N ILE A 132 -7.07 8.15 -7.68
CA ILE A 132 -7.62 8.68 -8.93
C ILE A 132 -8.49 7.64 -9.61
N GLU A 133 -9.49 8.09 -10.35
CA GLU A 133 -10.24 7.24 -11.28
C GLU A 133 -9.37 6.90 -12.51
N ILE A 134 -9.40 5.64 -12.93
CA ILE A 134 -8.65 5.11 -14.09
C ILE A 134 -9.67 4.79 -15.17
N ASN A 135 -9.72 5.59 -16.20
CA ASN A 135 -10.60 5.40 -17.35
C ASN A 135 -9.91 4.57 -18.45
N ASP A 136 -8.60 4.72 -18.58
CA ASP A 136 -7.76 3.94 -19.50
C ASP A 136 -6.49 3.45 -18.80
N LYS A 137 -5.94 2.33 -19.25
CA LYS A 137 -4.68 1.78 -18.70
C LYS A 137 -3.50 2.75 -18.80
N SER A 138 -3.50 3.66 -19.76
CA SER A 138 -2.49 4.72 -19.89
C SER A 138 -2.50 5.68 -18.71
N ASP A 139 -3.63 5.82 -17.99
CA ASP A 139 -3.76 6.69 -16.81
C ASP A 139 -3.03 6.12 -15.59
N LEU A 140 -2.71 4.84 -15.60
CA LEU A 140 -2.02 4.20 -14.46
C LEU A 140 -0.73 4.89 -14.05
N LYS A 141 -0.01 5.53 -14.98
CA LYS A 141 1.19 6.33 -14.71
C LYS A 141 0.89 7.58 -13.89
N LEU A 142 -0.30 8.16 -14.04
CA LEU A 142 -0.71 9.40 -13.38
C LEU A 142 -0.72 9.27 -11.85
N ARG A 143 -1.01 8.09 -11.33
CA ARG A 143 -0.97 7.81 -9.89
C ARG A 143 0.34 8.29 -9.25
N LYS A 144 1.48 7.96 -9.88
CA LYS A 144 2.82 8.37 -9.42
C LYS A 144 3.17 9.79 -9.85
N GLN A 145 2.87 10.16 -11.09
CA GLN A 145 3.24 11.46 -11.65
C GLN A 145 2.66 12.63 -10.85
N ILE A 146 1.40 12.52 -10.40
CA ILE A 146 0.74 13.54 -9.58
C ILE A 146 1.51 13.74 -8.27
N VAL A 147 1.83 12.66 -7.57
CA VAL A 147 2.56 12.73 -6.30
C VAL A 147 3.97 13.28 -6.49
N MET A 148 4.70 12.83 -7.51
CA MET A 148 6.05 13.34 -7.79
C MET A 148 6.04 14.83 -8.15
N LYS A 149 5.06 15.29 -8.93
CA LYS A 149 4.86 16.72 -9.19
C LYS A 149 4.59 17.50 -7.92
N ALA A 150 3.73 16.99 -7.04
CA ALA A 150 3.46 17.63 -5.75
C ALA A 150 4.73 17.74 -4.90
N PHE A 151 5.54 16.68 -4.82
CA PHE A 151 6.80 16.71 -4.08
C PHE A 151 7.78 17.76 -4.64
N ASN A 152 7.91 17.84 -5.96
CA ASN A 152 8.73 18.88 -6.60
C ASN A 152 8.20 20.29 -6.30
N SER A 153 6.89 20.51 -6.44
CA SER A 153 6.25 21.82 -6.18
C SER A 153 6.38 22.27 -4.74
N LEU A 154 6.43 21.32 -3.80
CA LEU A 154 6.65 21.60 -2.37
C LEU A 154 8.14 21.69 -2.00
N GLY A 155 9.06 21.50 -2.95
CA GLY A 155 10.51 21.51 -2.70
C GLY A 155 11.03 20.34 -1.88
N LEU A 156 10.27 19.25 -1.78
CA LEU A 156 10.60 18.06 -0.98
C LEU A 156 11.61 17.13 -1.67
N ILE A 157 11.69 17.21 -2.98
CA ILE A 157 12.64 16.47 -3.83
C ILE A 157 13.27 17.44 -4.84
N LYS A 158 14.51 17.15 -5.22
CA LYS A 158 15.27 17.91 -6.23
C LYS A 158 15.71 16.98 -7.35
#